data_a6f8c649fd10088bbc27773782048ecd
#
_entry.id   a6f8c649fd10088bbc27773782048ecd
#
_cell.length_a   1.000
_cell.length_b   1.000
_cell.length_c   1.000
_cell.angle_alpha   90.00
_cell.angle_beta   90.00
_cell.angle_gamma   90.00
#
_symmetry.space_group_name_H-M   'P 1'
#
loop_
_entity.id
_entity.type
_entity.pdbx_description
1 polymer ?
#
loop_
_entity_poly.entity_id
_entity_poly.type
_entity_poly.pdbx_seq_one_letter_code
_entity_poly.pdbx_strand_id
1 'polypeptide(L)'
;MKINNDPVYVQRRRIATVVVIVVLIVLAVCLAKLANGKDEAAADPTAAPAATSAAPAKRAEPAKVEKAAPKVRPAQKQGAEAAPADSAMVRIQRITGPMTPKSVVASRTGHVYAQNMMYSHSVTALTPDGAIEKTIPDGVDLADFGITGHPGTSKGAPVEMAFSPDGKTAWVSNYAMYGQGFSPEGADACTGPEGISDSYLYKIDTATHEIKDVIGVGAVPKYVAATHDGSKVLVTNWCSMDLDVVDTAKGKVVTTIPIDGQHPRGIAITPDDKVAFVAVMGSDKTVRVDLESGKTSDFAATGDGPRHLLVSPDGSKLYISNNGAGTVSEVDATTGKTLREVQVGSEPRSMAISPDGGAIYVGNYGSSTVSKIRTKDFEVVQTEKTDALPIGITYEPTKKRVWVASYGGSIIVFDDSRTA
;
A
#
# COMPACT_ATOMS: atom_id res chain seq x y z
N MET A 1 -37.93 -19.48 16.50
CA MET A 1 -36.67 -18.95 16.04
C MET A 1 -35.67 -20.10 15.93
N LYS A 2 -35.38 -20.60 14.72
CA LYS A 2 -34.48 -21.75 14.56
C LYS A 2 -33.04 -21.26 14.72
N ILE A 3 -32.33 -21.81 15.71
CA ILE A 3 -30.91 -21.50 15.93
C ILE A 3 -30.14 -22.19 14.81
N ASN A 4 -29.41 -21.40 14.04
CA ASN A 4 -28.56 -21.88 12.94
C ASN A 4 -27.32 -22.57 13.55
N ASN A 5 -27.22 -23.89 13.40
CA ASN A 5 -26.13 -24.72 13.92
C ASN A 5 -24.98 -24.92 12.92
N ASP A 6 -24.82 -24.04 11.95
CA ASP A 6 -23.67 -24.05 11.02
C ASP A 6 -22.36 -23.92 11.83
N PRO A 7 -21.41 -24.85 11.70
CA PRO A 7 -20.15 -24.84 12.43
C PRO A 7 -19.39 -23.50 12.32
N VAL A 8 -19.45 -22.84 11.18
CA VAL A 8 -18.83 -21.54 10.94
C VAL A 8 -19.52 -20.44 11.73
N TYR A 9 -20.86 -20.50 11.87
CA TYR A 9 -21.64 -19.54 12.63
C TYR A 9 -21.42 -19.70 14.15
N VAL A 10 -21.30 -20.93 14.61
CA VAL A 10 -21.00 -21.24 16.03
C VAL A 10 -19.58 -20.78 16.39
N GLN A 11 -18.62 -20.99 15.53
CA GLN A 11 -17.23 -20.55 15.74
C GLN A 11 -17.12 -19.01 15.77
N ARG A 12 -17.81 -18.30 14.88
CA ARG A 12 -17.88 -16.84 14.88
C ARG A 12 -18.49 -16.28 16.16
N ARG A 13 -19.54 -16.91 16.69
CA ARG A 13 -20.16 -16.55 17.97
C ARG A 13 -19.18 -16.72 19.14
N ARG A 14 -18.43 -17.81 19.17
CA ARG A 14 -17.42 -18.07 20.21
C ARG A 14 -16.29 -17.03 20.16
N ILE A 15 -15.81 -16.70 18.99
CA ILE A 15 -14.77 -15.65 18.80
C ILE A 15 -15.30 -14.29 19.24
N ALA A 16 -16.50 -13.90 18.83
CA ALA A 16 -17.11 -12.64 19.26
C ALA A 16 -17.30 -12.57 20.78
N THR A 17 -17.70 -13.67 21.41
CA THR A 17 -17.86 -13.74 22.87
C THR A 17 -16.50 -13.60 23.59
N VAL A 18 -15.45 -14.27 23.09
CA VAL A 18 -14.09 -14.15 23.64
C VAL A 18 -13.55 -12.74 23.52
N VAL A 19 -13.74 -12.09 22.37
CA VAL A 19 -13.32 -10.70 22.16
C VAL A 19 -14.02 -9.75 23.12
N VAL A 20 -15.32 -9.89 23.32
CA VAL A 20 -16.07 -9.06 24.28
C VAL A 20 -15.57 -9.27 25.72
N ILE A 21 -15.29 -10.51 26.11
CA ILE A 21 -14.74 -10.81 27.45
C ILE A 21 -13.34 -10.18 27.63
N VAL A 22 -12.47 -10.29 26.64
CA VAL A 22 -11.13 -9.68 26.68
C VAL A 22 -11.21 -8.15 26.80
N VAL A 23 -12.09 -7.51 26.05
CA VAL A 23 -12.30 -6.06 26.11
C VAL A 23 -12.81 -5.65 27.50
N LEU A 24 -13.72 -6.40 28.10
CA LEU A 24 -14.23 -6.11 29.46
C LEU A 24 -13.13 -6.29 30.52
N ILE A 25 -12.27 -7.28 30.38
CA ILE A 25 -11.13 -7.50 31.30
C ILE A 25 -10.12 -6.34 31.18
N VAL A 26 -9.78 -5.91 29.96
CA VAL A 26 -8.87 -4.76 29.73
C VAL A 26 -9.45 -3.48 30.32
N LEU A 27 -10.74 -3.23 30.12
CA LEU A 27 -11.44 -2.07 30.72
C LEU A 27 -11.40 -2.12 32.25
N ALA A 28 -11.63 -3.28 32.86
CA ALA A 28 -11.57 -3.45 34.32
C ALA A 28 -10.15 -3.20 34.86
N VAL A 29 -9.11 -3.67 34.16
CA VAL A 29 -7.69 -3.44 34.54
C VAL A 29 -7.32 -1.95 34.39
N CYS A 30 -7.78 -1.28 33.34
CA CYS A 30 -7.56 0.17 33.16
C CYS A 30 -8.25 0.98 34.25
N LEU A 31 -9.49 0.65 34.61
CA LEU A 31 -10.22 1.30 35.70
C LEU A 31 -9.58 1.08 37.06
N ALA A 32 -9.05 -0.14 37.32
CA ALA A 32 -8.30 -0.44 38.56
C ALA A 32 -7.00 0.34 38.67
N LYS A 33 -6.28 0.54 37.53
CA LYS A 33 -5.06 1.38 37.51
C LYS A 33 -5.36 2.87 37.71
N LEU A 34 -6.49 3.38 37.22
CA LEU A 34 -6.94 4.75 37.45
C LEU A 34 -7.38 5.00 38.91
N ALA A 35 -7.87 3.99 39.59
CA ALA A 35 -8.27 4.07 41.01
C ALA A 35 -7.08 4.03 42.00
N ASN A 36 -5.92 3.48 41.59
CA ASN A 36 -4.73 3.35 42.44
C ASN A 36 -3.64 4.42 42.20
N GLY A 37 -3.88 5.42 41.37
CA GLY A 37 -2.92 6.48 41.08
C GLY A 37 -3.14 7.73 41.95
N LYS A 38 -2.79 7.67 43.23
CA LYS A 38 -2.52 8.86 44.03
C LYS A 38 -1.16 8.71 44.72
N ASP A 39 -0.41 9.83 44.64
CA ASP A 39 0.78 10.19 45.35
C ASP A 39 2.11 9.57 44.89
N GLU A 40 2.88 10.35 44.14
CA GLU A 40 4.20 10.80 44.61
C GLU A 40 4.69 11.99 43.76
N ALA A 41 5.15 13.00 44.51
CA ALA A 41 5.54 14.31 44.00
C ALA A 41 7.06 14.46 43.88
N ALA A 42 7.47 15.26 42.93
CA ALA A 42 8.57 16.22 42.88
C ALA A 42 10.02 15.80 43.26
N ALA A 43 10.92 16.02 42.29
CA ALA A 43 12.22 16.70 42.54
C ALA A 43 12.83 17.18 41.21
N ASP A 44 12.92 18.50 41.05
CA ASP A 44 13.85 19.22 40.18
C ASP A 44 15.23 19.28 40.89
N PRO A 45 16.39 19.19 40.22
CA PRO A 45 17.19 20.40 40.13
C PRO A 45 18.06 20.61 38.87
N THR A 46 17.95 21.82 38.33
CA THR A 46 19.03 22.77 37.95
C THR A 46 20.38 22.25 37.44
N ALA A 47 20.81 22.75 36.33
CA ALA A 47 21.96 23.61 36.05
C ALA A 47 22.71 23.23 34.75
N ALA A 48 22.69 24.13 33.80
CA ALA A 48 23.63 24.20 32.67
C ALA A 48 24.99 24.79 33.13
N PRO A 49 26.04 24.66 32.37
CA PRO A 49 26.81 25.85 32.05
C PRO A 49 27.10 26.08 30.56
N ALA A 50 27.42 27.34 30.37
CA ALA A 50 27.45 28.14 29.19
C ALA A 50 28.54 27.86 28.16
N ALA A 51 28.25 28.43 26.99
CA ALA A 51 28.97 28.55 25.75
C ALA A 51 30.39 29.15 25.80
N THR A 52 31.17 28.83 24.80
CA THR A 52 32.18 29.75 24.26
C THR A 52 32.15 29.80 22.75
N SER A 53 32.05 31.02 22.28
CA SER A 53 32.02 31.56 20.92
C SER A 53 33.36 31.40 20.20
N ALA A 54 33.31 31.11 18.92
CA ALA A 54 34.32 31.51 17.95
C ALA A 54 33.69 31.89 16.62
N ALA A 55 33.98 33.11 16.16
CA ALA A 55 33.45 33.77 14.97
C ALA A 55 34.26 33.45 13.69
N PRO A 56 33.84 33.92 12.48
CA PRO A 56 33.80 33.13 11.25
C PRO A 56 34.94 33.41 10.28
N ALA A 57 35.29 32.43 9.45
CA ALA A 57 36.22 32.59 8.32
C ALA A 57 35.41 32.84 7.03
N LYS A 58 35.96 33.76 6.23
CA LYS A 58 35.42 34.32 4.99
C LYS A 58 35.21 33.27 3.88
N ARG A 59 34.05 33.39 3.26
CA ARG A 59 33.58 32.67 2.09
C ARG A 59 34.19 33.21 0.79
N ALA A 60 34.74 32.33 -0.05
CA ALA A 60 35.03 32.60 -1.44
C ALA A 60 33.81 32.20 -2.30
N GLU A 61 33.41 33.06 -3.23
CA GLU A 61 32.34 32.81 -4.20
C GLU A 61 32.77 31.76 -5.23
N PRO A 62 31.90 30.83 -5.65
CA PRO A 62 32.11 30.06 -6.87
C PRO A 62 31.29 30.61 -8.03
N ALA A 63 31.94 30.59 -9.19
CA ALA A 63 31.46 31.06 -10.47
C ALA A 63 30.15 30.39 -10.94
N LYS A 64 29.28 31.19 -11.57
CA LYS A 64 28.08 30.76 -12.29
C LYS A 64 28.45 29.79 -13.41
N VAL A 65 27.95 28.56 -13.31
CA VAL A 65 27.84 27.66 -14.46
C VAL A 65 26.33 27.51 -14.73
N GLU A 66 25.90 28.10 -15.81
CA GLU A 66 24.58 28.00 -16.39
C GLU A 66 24.44 26.58 -17.00
N LYS A 67 23.75 25.69 -16.31
CA LYS A 67 23.35 24.38 -16.85
C LYS A 67 21.95 24.50 -17.44
N ALA A 68 21.87 24.32 -18.75
CA ALA A 68 20.60 24.18 -19.47
C ALA A 68 19.74 23.06 -18.86
N ALA A 69 18.48 23.39 -18.60
CA ALA A 69 17.49 22.45 -18.11
C ALA A 69 17.29 21.31 -19.14
N PRO A 70 17.22 20.05 -18.70
CA PRO A 70 16.89 18.94 -19.58
C PRO A 70 15.44 19.09 -20.07
N LYS A 71 15.25 19.06 -21.39
CA LYS A 71 13.95 19.04 -22.03
C LYS A 71 13.23 17.76 -21.60
N VAL A 72 12.23 17.89 -20.76
CA VAL A 72 11.29 16.84 -20.41
C VAL A 72 10.59 16.38 -21.71
N ARG A 73 10.78 15.12 -22.07
CA ARG A 73 10.04 14.51 -23.16
C ARG A 73 8.57 14.42 -22.74
N PRO A 74 7.60 14.89 -23.53
CA PRO A 74 6.19 14.80 -23.13
C PRO A 74 5.84 13.33 -22.97
N ALA A 75 5.22 12.97 -21.84
CA ALA A 75 4.64 11.67 -21.61
C ALA A 75 3.67 11.37 -22.75
N GLN A 76 3.84 10.21 -23.38
CA GLN A 76 2.94 9.76 -24.44
C GLN A 76 1.52 9.67 -23.87
N LYS A 77 0.61 10.45 -24.43
CA LYS A 77 -0.83 10.33 -24.21
C LYS A 77 -1.27 8.96 -24.70
N GLN A 78 -1.32 7.96 -23.82
CA GLN A 78 -2.03 6.72 -24.06
C GLN A 78 -3.45 6.86 -23.52
N GLY A 79 -4.38 6.81 -24.41
CA GLY A 79 -5.73 7.18 -24.37
C GLY A 79 -6.68 6.32 -23.53
N ALA A 80 -6.71 6.55 -22.24
CA ALA A 80 -7.94 6.40 -21.49
C ALA A 80 -8.31 7.80 -20.97
N GLU A 81 -9.36 8.37 -21.48
CA GLU A 81 -9.86 9.65 -21.00
C GLU A 81 -10.42 9.45 -19.59
N ALA A 82 -9.84 10.13 -18.59
CA ALA A 82 -10.31 10.07 -17.22
C ALA A 82 -11.68 10.72 -17.08
N ALA A 83 -12.43 10.35 -16.04
CA ALA A 83 -13.63 11.07 -15.67
C ALA A 83 -13.25 12.47 -15.19
N PRO A 84 -14.08 13.50 -15.46
CA PRO A 84 -13.84 14.83 -14.92
C PRO A 84 -13.75 14.82 -13.38
N ALA A 85 -12.91 15.66 -12.80
CA ALA A 85 -12.78 15.77 -11.34
C ALA A 85 -14.11 16.09 -10.62
N ASP A 86 -15.04 16.72 -11.32
CA ASP A 86 -16.38 17.09 -10.84
C ASP A 86 -17.46 16.03 -11.16
N SER A 87 -17.10 14.88 -11.77
CA SER A 87 -18.05 13.80 -11.98
C SER A 87 -18.51 13.18 -10.66
N ALA A 88 -19.68 12.57 -10.64
CA ALA A 88 -20.21 11.87 -9.49
C ALA A 88 -19.86 10.38 -9.55
N MET A 89 -19.31 9.84 -8.47
CA MET A 89 -19.20 8.39 -8.28
C MET A 89 -20.61 7.82 -8.02
N VAL A 90 -21.07 6.93 -8.86
CA VAL A 90 -22.37 6.25 -8.70
C VAL A 90 -22.12 4.76 -8.49
N ARG A 91 -22.55 4.22 -7.35
CA ARG A 91 -22.44 2.78 -7.09
C ARG A 91 -23.27 2.01 -8.10
N ILE A 92 -22.62 1.13 -8.89
CA ILE A 92 -23.25 0.36 -9.94
C ILE A 92 -23.27 -1.14 -9.66
N GLN A 93 -22.34 -1.65 -8.84
CA GLN A 93 -22.21 -3.09 -8.64
C GLN A 93 -21.62 -3.41 -7.26
N ARG A 94 -22.00 -4.58 -6.75
CA ARG A 94 -21.36 -5.27 -5.63
C ARG A 94 -20.99 -6.67 -6.08
N ILE A 95 -19.69 -6.94 -6.16
CA ILE A 95 -19.14 -8.24 -6.55
C ILE A 95 -18.86 -9.03 -5.27
N THR A 96 -19.35 -10.27 -5.23
CA THR A 96 -19.10 -11.23 -4.18
C THR A 96 -18.78 -12.58 -4.79
N GLY A 97 -18.10 -13.45 -4.03
CA GLY A 97 -17.73 -14.78 -4.50
C GLY A 97 -16.78 -15.43 -3.50
N PRO A 98 -16.05 -16.46 -3.92
CA PRO A 98 -15.05 -17.11 -3.08
C PRO A 98 -13.80 -16.23 -2.99
N MET A 99 -13.94 -15.00 -2.47
CA MET A 99 -12.87 -14.01 -2.36
C MET A 99 -12.91 -13.30 -1.01
N THR A 100 -11.73 -12.94 -0.51
CA THR A 100 -11.53 -12.13 0.70
C THR A 100 -10.43 -11.12 0.41
N PRO A 101 -10.71 -10.12 -0.44
CA PRO A 101 -9.68 -9.29 -1.02
C PRO A 101 -9.00 -8.42 0.04
N LYS A 102 -7.66 -8.44 0.03
CA LYS A 102 -6.78 -7.54 0.76
C LYS A 102 -6.45 -6.30 -0.05
N SER A 103 -6.38 -6.46 -1.37
CA SER A 103 -6.22 -5.37 -2.33
C SER A 103 -6.96 -5.68 -3.62
N VAL A 104 -7.13 -4.66 -4.45
CA VAL A 104 -7.63 -4.76 -5.83
C VAL A 104 -6.82 -3.79 -6.69
N VAL A 105 -6.35 -4.26 -7.83
CA VAL A 105 -5.52 -3.46 -8.73
C VAL A 105 -6.02 -3.63 -10.17
N ALA A 106 -6.17 -2.52 -10.87
CA ALA A 106 -6.51 -2.48 -12.29
C ALA A 106 -5.28 -2.18 -13.14
N SER A 107 -5.15 -2.87 -14.26
CA SER A 107 -4.18 -2.54 -15.30
C SER A 107 -4.70 -1.40 -16.18
N ARG A 108 -3.80 -0.79 -16.94
CA ARG A 108 -4.17 0.21 -17.95
C ARG A 108 -4.96 -0.41 -19.13
N THR A 109 -4.93 -1.73 -19.26
CA THR A 109 -5.58 -2.49 -20.35
C THR A 109 -6.90 -3.11 -19.94
N GLY A 110 -7.37 -2.89 -18.70
CA GLY A 110 -8.66 -3.32 -18.20
C GLY A 110 -8.66 -4.62 -17.40
N HIS A 111 -7.52 -5.29 -17.21
CA HIS A 111 -7.47 -6.41 -16.27
C HIS A 111 -7.63 -5.88 -14.83
N VAL A 112 -8.47 -6.53 -14.03
CA VAL A 112 -8.66 -6.20 -12.62
C VAL A 112 -8.40 -7.44 -11.78
N TYR A 113 -7.45 -7.38 -10.87
CA TYR A 113 -7.09 -8.51 -10.02
C TYR A 113 -7.28 -8.16 -8.54
N ALA A 114 -7.88 -9.08 -7.79
CA ALA A 114 -8.04 -9.00 -6.35
C ALA A 114 -7.15 -10.03 -5.65
N GLN A 115 -6.37 -9.58 -4.67
CA GLN A 115 -5.44 -10.40 -3.89
C GLN A 115 -6.12 -10.84 -2.61
N ASN A 116 -6.39 -12.14 -2.48
CA ASN A 116 -7.13 -12.73 -1.38
C ASN A 116 -6.17 -13.33 -0.34
N MET A 117 -5.58 -12.49 0.49
CA MET A 117 -4.58 -12.88 1.47
C MET A 117 -5.12 -13.85 2.52
N MET A 118 -6.32 -13.56 3.03
CA MET A 118 -6.90 -14.33 4.13
C MET A 118 -7.99 -15.28 3.64
N TYR A 119 -8.08 -16.44 4.25
CA TYR A 119 -9.10 -17.47 4.04
C TYR A 119 -9.14 -18.09 2.63
N SER A 120 -9.14 -17.28 1.56
CA SER A 120 -9.26 -17.80 0.18
C SER A 120 -7.93 -18.16 -0.45
N HIS A 121 -6.82 -17.55 -0.01
CA HIS A 121 -5.47 -17.84 -0.50
C HIS A 121 -5.40 -17.97 -2.03
N SER A 122 -5.73 -16.87 -2.73
CA SER A 122 -5.82 -16.87 -4.18
C SER A 122 -5.72 -15.45 -4.75
N VAL A 123 -5.53 -15.35 -6.04
CA VAL A 123 -5.72 -14.13 -6.82
C VAL A 123 -6.95 -14.32 -7.71
N THR A 124 -7.91 -13.39 -7.63
CA THR A 124 -9.10 -13.42 -8.50
C THR A 124 -8.91 -12.44 -9.64
N ALA A 125 -8.88 -12.95 -10.88
CA ALA A 125 -8.90 -12.16 -12.09
C ALA A 125 -10.36 -11.83 -12.48
N LEU A 126 -10.62 -10.55 -12.79
CA LEU A 126 -11.94 -10.04 -13.15
C LEU A 126 -11.87 -9.23 -14.44
N THR A 127 -12.95 -9.26 -15.21
CA THR A 127 -13.16 -8.33 -16.32
C THR A 127 -13.44 -6.91 -15.81
N PRO A 128 -13.29 -5.86 -16.64
CA PRO A 128 -13.70 -4.50 -16.29
C PRO A 128 -15.20 -4.38 -15.97
N ASP A 129 -16.02 -5.34 -16.40
CA ASP A 129 -17.45 -5.40 -16.11
C ASP A 129 -17.80 -6.20 -14.85
N GLY A 130 -16.78 -6.70 -14.14
CA GLY A 130 -16.93 -7.34 -12.83
C GLY A 130 -17.24 -8.84 -12.88
N ALA A 131 -17.13 -9.47 -14.03
CA ALA A 131 -17.21 -10.92 -14.10
C ALA A 131 -15.89 -11.56 -13.64
N ILE A 132 -15.97 -12.62 -12.85
CA ILE A 132 -14.79 -13.41 -12.47
C ILE A 132 -14.36 -14.25 -13.67
N GLU A 133 -13.15 -14.02 -14.16
CA GLU A 133 -12.55 -14.79 -15.26
C GLU A 133 -11.84 -16.02 -14.73
N LYS A 134 -11.08 -15.85 -13.63
CA LYS A 134 -10.27 -16.92 -13.08
C LYS A 134 -10.03 -16.71 -11.59
N THR A 135 -10.01 -17.80 -10.83
CA THR A 135 -9.41 -17.85 -9.50
C THR A 135 -8.08 -18.59 -9.62
N ILE A 136 -6.97 -17.92 -9.32
CA ILE A 136 -5.61 -18.42 -9.40
C ILE A 136 -5.23 -18.85 -7.97
N PRO A 137 -5.06 -20.14 -7.69
CA PRO A 137 -4.56 -20.59 -6.39
C PRO A 137 -3.17 -20.04 -6.11
N ASP A 138 -2.86 -19.72 -4.85
CA ASP A 138 -1.54 -19.24 -4.45
C ASP A 138 -0.57 -20.35 -4.07
N GLY A 139 -1.01 -21.62 -4.10
CA GLY A 139 -0.17 -22.76 -3.81
C GLY A 139 0.76 -23.10 -4.97
N VAL A 140 2.06 -23.18 -4.69
CA VAL A 140 3.10 -23.60 -5.64
C VAL A 140 4.00 -24.65 -5.01
N ASP A 141 4.57 -25.55 -5.84
CA ASP A 141 5.76 -26.30 -5.44
C ASP A 141 6.99 -25.46 -5.82
N LEU A 142 7.74 -25.02 -4.82
CA LEU A 142 8.89 -24.15 -5.03
C LEU A 142 10.01 -24.83 -5.83
N ALA A 143 10.06 -26.16 -5.83
CA ALA A 143 11.02 -26.92 -6.62
C ALA A 143 10.80 -26.77 -8.13
N ASP A 144 9.56 -26.55 -8.58
CA ASP A 144 9.23 -26.28 -9.99
C ASP A 144 9.87 -24.97 -10.49
N PHE A 145 10.23 -24.07 -9.57
CA PHE A 145 10.91 -22.82 -9.85
C PHE A 145 12.39 -22.82 -9.44
N GLY A 146 12.98 -24.01 -9.21
CA GLY A 146 14.38 -24.17 -8.85
C GLY A 146 14.73 -23.79 -7.39
N ILE A 147 13.72 -23.58 -6.53
CA ILE A 147 13.89 -23.24 -5.13
C ILE A 147 13.84 -24.54 -4.31
N THR A 148 14.95 -24.90 -3.68
CA THR A 148 15.09 -26.15 -2.93
C THR A 148 14.96 -25.93 -1.41
N GLY A 149 14.76 -27.02 -0.67
CA GLY A 149 14.68 -26.99 0.80
C GLY A 149 13.27 -26.81 1.37
N HIS A 150 12.25 -26.66 0.51
CA HIS A 150 10.87 -26.49 0.90
C HIS A 150 9.98 -27.53 0.20
N PRO A 151 9.98 -28.78 0.64
CA PRO A 151 9.24 -29.86 -0.02
C PRO A 151 7.73 -29.68 0.12
N GLY A 152 7.01 -29.99 -0.96
CA GLY A 152 5.55 -29.90 -1.02
C GLY A 152 5.03 -28.52 -1.37
N THR A 153 3.71 -28.37 -1.33
CA THR A 153 3.04 -27.13 -1.73
C THR A 153 3.20 -26.05 -0.67
N SER A 154 3.72 -24.91 -1.08
CA SER A 154 3.79 -23.68 -0.29
C SER A 154 2.70 -22.71 -0.73
N LYS A 155 2.07 -22.01 0.22
CA LYS A 155 1.03 -21.01 -0.03
C LYS A 155 1.53 -19.61 0.29
N GLY A 156 1.20 -18.65 -0.56
CA GLY A 156 1.79 -17.33 -0.48
C GLY A 156 1.06 -16.33 0.38
N ALA A 157 -0.25 -16.38 0.49
CA ALA A 157 -1.08 -15.32 1.04
C ALA A 157 -0.93 -13.97 0.29
N PRO A 158 -1.48 -13.84 -0.93
CA PRO A 158 -1.31 -12.68 -1.81
C PRO A 158 -1.75 -11.35 -1.18
N VAL A 159 -0.91 -10.31 -1.21
CA VAL A 159 -1.15 -9.03 -0.52
C VAL A 159 -1.46 -7.89 -1.45
N GLU A 160 -0.49 -7.57 -2.31
CA GLU A 160 -0.54 -6.45 -3.25
C GLU A 160 0.03 -6.89 -4.59
N MET A 161 -0.23 -6.09 -5.63
CA MET A 161 0.33 -6.38 -6.93
C MET A 161 0.61 -5.12 -7.74
N ALA A 162 1.44 -5.29 -8.78
CA ALA A 162 1.61 -4.31 -9.83
C ALA A 162 1.55 -5.01 -11.19
N PHE A 163 0.97 -4.33 -12.20
CA PHE A 163 1.03 -4.78 -13.59
C PHE A 163 2.25 -4.20 -14.31
N SER A 164 2.76 -4.91 -15.30
CA SER A 164 3.63 -4.32 -16.31
C SER A 164 2.91 -3.20 -17.06
N PRO A 165 3.64 -2.22 -17.63
CA PRO A 165 3.01 -1.11 -18.37
C PRO A 165 2.12 -1.57 -19.53
N ASP A 166 2.44 -2.70 -20.15
CA ASP A 166 1.64 -3.31 -21.23
C ASP A 166 0.51 -4.22 -20.73
N GLY A 167 0.40 -4.41 -19.41
CA GLY A 167 -0.62 -5.22 -18.76
C GLY A 167 -0.48 -6.74 -18.93
N LYS A 168 0.61 -7.22 -19.54
CA LYS A 168 0.77 -8.66 -19.84
C LYS A 168 1.32 -9.49 -18.70
N THR A 169 1.95 -8.81 -17.73
CA THR A 169 2.52 -9.45 -16.55
C THR A 169 1.98 -8.77 -15.30
N ALA A 170 1.74 -9.56 -14.26
CA ALA A 170 1.43 -9.07 -12.93
C ALA A 170 2.44 -9.65 -11.92
N TRP A 171 2.92 -8.82 -11.00
CA TRP A 171 3.75 -9.24 -9.86
C TRP A 171 2.96 -9.11 -8.58
N VAL A 172 2.91 -10.20 -7.80
CA VAL A 172 2.09 -10.30 -6.60
C VAL A 172 2.97 -10.62 -5.42
N SER A 173 3.00 -9.75 -4.40
CA SER A 173 3.67 -10.03 -3.14
C SER A 173 2.89 -11.02 -2.28
N ASN A 174 3.59 -11.87 -1.56
CA ASN A 174 3.00 -12.83 -0.65
C ASN A 174 3.39 -12.48 0.79
N TYR A 175 2.38 -12.39 1.67
CA TYR A 175 2.57 -12.00 3.07
C TYR A 175 3.48 -12.97 3.83
N ALA A 176 3.20 -14.24 3.67
CA ALA A 176 4.03 -15.33 4.18
C ALA A 176 3.86 -16.54 3.26
N MET A 177 4.83 -17.43 3.25
CA MET A 177 4.72 -18.72 2.59
C MET A 177 4.36 -19.77 3.63
N TYR A 178 3.65 -20.81 3.20
CA TYR A 178 3.28 -21.94 4.03
C TYR A 178 4.03 -23.18 3.55
N GLY A 179 4.70 -23.84 4.46
CA GLY A 179 5.46 -25.03 4.21
C GLY A 179 6.55 -25.20 5.26
N GLN A 180 7.34 -26.23 5.13
CA GLN A 180 8.43 -26.48 6.06
C GLN A 180 9.48 -25.36 5.97
N GLY A 181 9.79 -24.74 7.10
CA GLY A 181 10.78 -23.67 7.20
C GLY A 181 10.23 -22.26 6.99
N PHE A 182 8.90 -22.11 6.80
CA PHE A 182 8.26 -20.80 6.70
C PHE A 182 7.51 -20.42 7.99
N SER A 183 7.41 -19.13 8.25
CA SER A 183 6.62 -18.60 9.36
C SER A 183 5.12 -18.76 9.09
N PRO A 184 4.29 -18.91 10.14
CA PRO A 184 2.85 -18.94 9.98
C PRO A 184 2.31 -17.58 9.49
N GLU A 185 1.13 -17.61 8.85
CA GLU A 185 0.40 -16.42 8.45
C GLU A 185 0.13 -15.50 9.66
N GLY A 186 0.26 -14.20 9.46
CA GLY A 186 0.07 -13.20 10.51
C GLY A 186 1.31 -12.91 11.35
N ALA A 187 2.44 -13.51 11.06
CA ALA A 187 3.71 -13.26 11.75
C ALA A 187 4.33 -11.93 11.30
N ASP A 188 3.65 -10.80 11.50
CA ASP A 188 4.13 -9.47 11.11
C ASP A 188 4.49 -8.56 12.29
N ALA A 189 4.57 -9.10 13.48
CA ALA A 189 4.96 -8.35 14.67
C ALA A 189 6.41 -7.83 14.60
N CYS A 190 7.27 -8.47 13.83
CA CYS A 190 8.68 -8.08 13.57
C CYS A 190 9.48 -7.75 14.85
N THR A 191 9.10 -8.34 15.96
CA THR A 191 9.66 -8.01 17.30
C THR A 191 10.91 -8.79 17.65
N GLY A 192 11.37 -9.63 16.73
CA GLY A 192 12.58 -10.43 16.94
C GLY A 192 13.12 -10.99 15.64
N PRO A 193 14.42 -11.31 15.61
CA PRO A 193 15.06 -11.83 14.41
C PRO A 193 14.66 -13.27 14.09
N GLU A 194 13.90 -13.94 14.95
CA GLU A 194 13.64 -15.37 14.87
C GLU A 194 12.21 -15.65 14.41
N GLY A 195 12.06 -16.55 13.44
CA GLY A 195 10.79 -17.14 13.04
C GLY A 195 10.02 -16.44 11.93
N ILE A 196 10.57 -15.37 11.32
CA ILE A 196 9.98 -14.73 10.14
C ILE A 196 10.87 -15.01 8.94
N SER A 197 10.42 -15.87 8.05
CA SER A 197 11.13 -16.24 6.83
C SER A 197 11.02 -15.16 5.77
N ASP A 198 12.01 -15.05 4.90
CA ASP A 198 11.86 -14.38 3.62
C ASP A 198 10.70 -15.01 2.83
N SER A 199 10.11 -14.24 1.95
CA SER A 199 8.97 -14.64 1.16
C SER A 199 9.25 -14.49 -0.34
N TYR A 200 8.20 -14.51 -1.14
CA TYR A 200 8.31 -14.54 -2.59
C TYR A 200 7.33 -13.58 -3.26
N LEU A 201 7.77 -13.10 -4.41
CA LEU A 201 6.99 -12.36 -5.39
C LEU A 201 6.60 -13.34 -6.51
N TYR A 202 5.29 -13.50 -6.78
CA TYR A 202 4.84 -14.28 -7.93
C TYR A 202 4.80 -13.41 -9.18
N LYS A 203 5.25 -13.97 -10.30
CA LYS A 203 5.08 -13.41 -11.63
C LYS A 203 3.98 -14.18 -12.35
N ILE A 204 2.89 -13.49 -12.70
CA ILE A 204 1.71 -14.07 -13.34
C ILE A 204 1.62 -13.55 -14.77
N ASP A 205 1.41 -14.45 -15.72
CA ASP A 205 1.02 -14.13 -17.09
C ASP A 205 -0.48 -13.81 -17.11
N THR A 206 -0.86 -12.61 -17.59
CA THR A 206 -2.25 -12.17 -17.55
C THR A 206 -3.12 -12.77 -18.62
N ALA A 207 -2.55 -13.33 -19.68
CA ALA A 207 -3.30 -13.99 -20.74
C ALA A 207 -3.69 -15.44 -20.38
N THR A 208 -2.78 -16.14 -19.66
CA THR A 208 -3.02 -17.53 -19.22
C THR A 208 -3.49 -17.64 -17.78
N HIS A 209 -3.35 -16.57 -16.99
CA HIS A 209 -3.60 -16.53 -15.55
C HIS A 209 -2.78 -17.58 -14.76
N GLU A 210 -1.54 -17.83 -15.18
CA GLU A 210 -0.65 -18.81 -14.55
C GLU A 210 0.52 -18.10 -13.87
N ILE A 211 0.94 -18.64 -12.71
CA ILE A 211 2.18 -18.25 -12.07
C ILE A 211 3.34 -18.80 -12.91
N LYS A 212 4.13 -17.93 -13.51
CA LYS A 212 5.23 -18.27 -14.42
C LYS A 212 6.59 -18.24 -13.76
N ASP A 213 6.69 -17.53 -12.62
CA ASP A 213 7.96 -17.40 -11.91
C ASP A 213 7.71 -17.07 -10.44
N VAL A 214 8.69 -17.42 -9.59
CA VAL A 214 8.68 -17.17 -8.14
C VAL A 214 10.02 -16.56 -7.76
N ILE A 215 10.00 -15.30 -7.32
CA ILE A 215 11.19 -14.50 -7.06
C ILE A 215 11.32 -14.28 -5.56
N GLY A 216 12.45 -14.67 -4.97
CA GLY A 216 12.74 -14.45 -3.55
C GLY A 216 12.82 -12.95 -3.25
N VAL A 217 12.17 -12.51 -2.17
CA VAL A 217 12.17 -11.16 -1.60
C VAL A 217 12.25 -11.25 -0.08
N GLY A 218 12.43 -10.12 0.60
CA GLY A 218 12.55 -10.10 2.05
C GLY A 218 11.27 -10.52 2.80
N ALA A 219 11.32 -10.45 4.12
CA ALA A 219 10.27 -10.94 5.01
C ALA A 219 9.04 -10.02 5.02
N VAL A 220 7.87 -10.61 4.87
CA VAL A 220 6.56 -9.95 4.90
C VAL A 220 6.45 -8.80 3.87
N PRO A 221 6.59 -9.10 2.57
CA PRO A 221 6.45 -8.08 1.54
C PRO A 221 5.03 -7.51 1.52
N LYS A 222 4.91 -6.18 1.51
CA LYS A 222 3.61 -5.48 1.64
C LYS A 222 3.16 -4.78 0.37
N TYR A 223 4.04 -4.09 -0.31
CA TYR A 223 3.65 -3.29 -1.46
C TYR A 223 4.53 -3.60 -2.66
N VAL A 224 3.94 -3.48 -3.85
CA VAL A 224 4.61 -3.76 -5.11
C VAL A 224 4.36 -2.58 -6.05
N ALA A 225 5.40 -2.07 -6.69
CA ALA A 225 5.29 -1.03 -7.71
C ALA A 225 6.20 -1.35 -8.90
N ALA A 226 5.67 -1.26 -10.11
CA ALA A 226 6.46 -1.42 -11.33
C ALA A 226 6.88 -0.04 -11.86
N THR A 227 8.10 0.06 -12.40
CA THR A 227 8.57 1.26 -13.10
C THR A 227 7.77 1.49 -14.39
N HIS A 228 7.67 2.73 -14.83
CA HIS A 228 6.91 3.12 -16.02
C HIS A 228 7.52 2.56 -17.32
N ASP A 229 8.82 2.29 -17.32
CA ASP A 229 9.52 1.61 -18.41
C ASP A 229 9.40 0.09 -18.34
N GLY A 230 8.86 -0.46 -17.23
CA GLY A 230 8.69 -1.88 -17.01
C GLY A 230 9.97 -2.65 -16.71
N SER A 231 11.11 -1.97 -16.55
CA SER A 231 12.40 -2.63 -16.35
C SER A 231 12.62 -3.16 -14.93
N LYS A 232 11.93 -2.58 -13.94
CA LYS A 232 12.06 -2.92 -12.53
C LYS A 232 10.72 -3.08 -11.83
N VAL A 233 10.73 -3.88 -10.77
CA VAL A 233 9.64 -3.96 -9.78
C VAL A 233 10.24 -3.72 -8.41
N LEU A 234 9.61 -2.84 -7.64
CA LEU A 234 10.00 -2.50 -6.29
C LEU A 234 9.08 -3.20 -5.30
N VAL A 235 9.63 -3.75 -4.23
CA VAL A 235 8.88 -4.46 -3.19
C VAL A 235 9.34 -3.96 -1.82
N THR A 236 8.42 -3.42 -1.01
CA THR A 236 8.73 -3.11 0.40
C THR A 236 8.53 -4.34 1.27
N ASN A 237 9.51 -4.65 2.09
CA ASN A 237 9.51 -5.77 3.02
C ASN A 237 9.33 -5.25 4.45
N TRP A 238 8.16 -5.47 4.99
CA TRP A 238 7.70 -4.92 6.28
C TRP A 238 8.58 -5.34 7.46
N CYS A 239 9.06 -6.59 7.47
CA CYS A 239 9.85 -7.13 8.57
C CYS A 239 11.36 -7.11 8.29
N SER A 240 11.79 -7.13 7.04
CA SER A 240 13.20 -6.91 6.69
C SER A 240 13.60 -5.43 6.74
N MET A 241 12.63 -4.51 6.81
CA MET A 241 12.86 -3.05 6.83
C MET A 241 13.65 -2.55 5.63
N ASP A 242 13.35 -3.08 4.45
CA ASP A 242 14.06 -2.76 3.22
C ASP A 242 13.14 -2.65 2.00
N LEU A 243 13.73 -2.29 0.88
CA LEU A 243 13.13 -2.21 -0.45
C LEU A 243 13.93 -3.08 -1.39
N ASP A 244 13.32 -4.14 -1.91
CA ASP A 244 13.91 -4.93 -2.98
C ASP A 244 13.64 -4.32 -4.35
N VAL A 245 14.67 -4.32 -5.20
CA VAL A 245 14.61 -3.92 -6.60
C VAL A 245 14.77 -5.18 -7.45
N VAL A 246 13.70 -5.60 -8.08
CA VAL A 246 13.67 -6.75 -9.00
C VAL A 246 13.93 -6.25 -10.42
N ASP A 247 14.88 -6.85 -11.12
CA ASP A 247 15.09 -6.69 -12.56
C ASP A 247 14.12 -7.63 -13.28
N THR A 248 13.19 -7.07 -14.06
CA THR A 248 12.10 -7.84 -14.68
C THR A 248 12.57 -8.78 -15.78
N ALA A 249 13.67 -8.44 -16.47
CA ALA A 249 14.26 -9.27 -17.51
C ALA A 249 15.06 -10.43 -16.93
N LYS A 250 15.72 -10.22 -15.77
CA LYS A 250 16.47 -11.27 -15.08
C LYS A 250 15.62 -12.14 -14.16
N GLY A 251 14.41 -11.68 -13.80
CA GLY A 251 13.53 -12.38 -12.87
C GLY A 251 14.12 -12.54 -11.46
N LYS A 252 14.88 -11.57 -10.97
CA LYS A 252 15.51 -11.64 -9.63
C LYS A 252 15.75 -10.27 -9.01
N VAL A 253 15.87 -10.24 -7.69
CA VAL A 253 16.35 -9.08 -6.93
C VAL A 253 17.80 -8.79 -7.37
N VAL A 254 18.06 -7.55 -7.74
CA VAL A 254 19.39 -7.06 -8.13
C VAL A 254 19.97 -6.10 -7.09
N THR A 255 19.13 -5.53 -6.25
CA THR A 255 19.54 -4.62 -5.17
C THR A 255 18.52 -4.69 -4.06
N THR A 256 18.99 -4.79 -2.81
CA THR A 256 18.19 -4.60 -1.60
C THR A 256 18.66 -3.31 -0.93
N ILE A 257 17.75 -2.36 -0.74
CA ILE A 257 18.01 -1.03 -0.19
C ILE A 257 17.45 -0.95 1.22
N PRO A 258 18.28 -0.85 2.27
CA PRO A 258 17.80 -0.65 3.62
C PRO A 258 17.00 0.65 3.74
N ILE A 259 15.83 0.59 4.38
CA ILE A 259 14.98 1.74 4.66
C ILE A 259 15.13 2.11 6.13
N ASP A 260 15.58 3.34 6.38
CA ASP A 260 15.68 3.84 7.74
C ASP A 260 14.29 4.05 8.35
N GLY A 261 14.03 3.39 9.47
CA GLY A 261 12.77 3.38 10.17
C GLY A 261 12.07 2.03 10.13
N GLN A 262 10.86 1.97 10.67
CA GLN A 262 10.13 0.72 10.87
C GLN A 262 8.92 0.62 9.93
N HIS A 263 8.70 -0.57 9.44
CA HIS A 263 7.50 -0.93 8.69
C HIS A 263 7.32 -0.16 7.38
N PRO A 264 8.26 -0.27 6.42
CA PRO A 264 8.09 0.29 5.09
C PRO A 264 6.89 -0.33 4.39
N ARG A 265 6.08 0.50 3.69
CA ARG A 265 4.83 0.03 3.13
C ARG A 265 4.57 0.55 1.71
N GLY A 266 3.84 1.66 1.55
CA GLY A 266 3.47 2.20 0.25
C GLY A 266 4.69 2.67 -0.54
N ILE A 267 4.65 2.49 -1.86
CA ILE A 267 5.68 2.95 -2.80
C ILE A 267 5.00 3.81 -3.86
N ALA A 268 5.60 4.95 -4.19
CA ALA A 268 5.25 5.71 -5.38
C ALA A 268 6.53 6.05 -6.16
N ILE A 269 6.50 5.85 -7.49
CA ILE A 269 7.65 6.05 -8.37
C ILE A 269 7.41 7.30 -9.21
N THR A 270 8.42 8.16 -9.36
CA THR A 270 8.33 9.33 -10.24
C THR A 270 8.18 8.91 -11.71
N PRO A 271 7.51 9.73 -12.56
CA PRO A 271 7.27 9.38 -13.96
C PRO A 271 8.53 9.18 -14.82
N ASP A 272 9.68 9.64 -14.36
CA ASP A 272 10.99 9.44 -15.00
C ASP A 272 11.74 8.19 -14.48
N ASP A 273 11.12 7.42 -13.59
CA ASP A 273 11.66 6.21 -12.97
C ASP A 273 13.00 6.38 -12.21
N LYS A 274 13.30 7.62 -11.77
CA LYS A 274 14.57 7.89 -11.06
C LYS A 274 14.44 7.88 -9.55
N VAL A 275 13.25 8.18 -9.05
CA VAL A 275 13.00 8.29 -7.61
C VAL A 275 11.82 7.42 -7.22
N ALA A 276 11.96 6.71 -6.12
CA ALA A 276 10.84 6.14 -5.40
C ALA A 276 10.66 6.84 -4.05
N PHE A 277 9.42 7.01 -3.64
CA PHE A 277 9.04 7.41 -2.29
C PHE A 277 8.47 6.19 -1.57
N VAL A 278 8.89 6.00 -0.32
CA VAL A 278 8.46 4.88 0.53
C VAL A 278 7.83 5.43 1.79
N ALA A 279 6.59 5.05 2.06
CA ALA A 279 5.94 5.33 3.34
C ALA A 279 6.52 4.42 4.42
N VAL A 280 7.04 4.99 5.50
CA VAL A 280 7.59 4.26 6.65
C VAL A 280 6.60 4.40 7.81
N MET A 281 5.60 3.52 7.79
CA MET A 281 4.40 3.64 8.62
C MET A 281 4.68 3.63 10.11
N GLY A 282 5.63 2.81 10.57
CA GLY A 282 6.00 2.70 11.99
C GLY A 282 6.93 3.82 12.48
N SER A 283 7.30 4.77 11.62
CA SER A 283 8.19 5.89 11.96
C SER A 283 7.66 7.25 11.51
N ASP A 284 6.38 7.32 11.11
CA ASP A 284 5.65 8.54 10.75
C ASP A 284 6.36 9.45 9.73
N LYS A 285 7.07 8.84 8.79
CA LYS A 285 7.84 9.54 7.77
C LYS A 285 7.72 8.91 6.39
N THR A 286 8.12 9.66 5.38
CA THR A 286 8.35 9.18 4.02
C THR A 286 9.84 9.28 3.70
N VAL A 287 10.39 8.23 3.10
CA VAL A 287 11.78 8.16 2.64
C VAL A 287 11.82 8.31 1.13
N ARG A 288 12.75 9.13 0.65
CA ARG A 288 13.11 9.25 -0.77
C ARG A 288 14.23 8.29 -1.09
N VAL A 289 14.07 7.52 -2.15
CA VAL A 289 15.06 6.56 -2.67
C VAL A 289 15.47 6.99 -4.08
N ASP A 290 16.74 7.18 -4.31
CA ASP A 290 17.31 7.36 -5.64
C ASP A 290 17.54 5.97 -6.26
N LEU A 291 16.83 5.66 -7.33
CA LEU A 291 16.79 4.30 -7.90
C LEU A 291 18.04 3.95 -8.74
N GLU A 292 18.88 4.93 -9.07
CA GLU A 292 20.15 4.68 -9.76
C GLU A 292 21.26 4.35 -8.75
N SER A 293 21.37 5.15 -7.68
CA SER A 293 22.44 5.01 -6.70
C SER A 293 22.08 4.15 -5.49
N GLY A 294 20.78 3.86 -5.25
CA GLY A 294 20.27 3.21 -4.05
C GLY A 294 20.34 4.09 -2.79
N LYS A 295 20.66 5.38 -2.91
CA LYS A 295 20.75 6.29 -1.75
C LYS A 295 19.37 6.64 -1.22
N THR A 296 19.23 6.66 0.08
CA THR A 296 18.01 7.03 0.80
C THR A 296 18.19 8.35 1.56
N SER A 297 17.09 9.05 1.79
CA SER A 297 17.03 10.23 2.66
C SER A 297 15.62 10.39 3.21
N ASP A 298 15.49 10.90 4.42
CA ASP A 298 14.20 11.35 4.95
C ASP A 298 13.65 12.44 4.01
N PHE A 299 12.35 12.41 3.75
CA PHE A 299 11.76 13.28 2.76
C PHE A 299 10.61 14.14 3.30
N ALA A 300 9.55 13.53 3.83
CA ALA A 300 8.41 14.23 4.37
C ALA A 300 7.94 13.61 5.68
N ALA A 301 7.56 14.48 6.62
CA ALA A 301 6.82 14.14 7.83
C ALA A 301 5.42 14.72 7.68
N THR A 302 4.41 13.88 7.49
CA THR A 302 3.07 14.37 7.09
C THR A 302 1.98 14.10 8.11
N GLY A 303 2.12 13.12 8.95
CA GLY A 303 1.10 12.77 9.94
C GLY A 303 1.29 11.36 10.44
N ASP A 304 0.45 10.96 11.37
CA ASP A 304 0.49 9.66 12.03
C ASP A 304 0.16 8.53 11.04
N GLY A 305 1.07 7.58 10.90
CA GLY A 305 0.94 6.36 10.13
C GLY A 305 0.81 6.56 8.61
N PRO A 306 1.78 7.20 7.91
CA PRO A 306 1.77 7.28 6.45
C PRO A 306 1.71 5.88 5.85
N ARG A 307 0.77 5.64 4.93
CA ARG A 307 0.48 4.27 4.52
C ARG A 307 0.55 4.01 3.03
N HIS A 308 -0.10 4.82 2.23
CA HIS A 308 -0.15 4.70 0.78
C HIS A 308 0.28 6.01 0.13
N LEU A 309 1.00 5.90 -0.97
CA LEU A 309 1.58 7.01 -1.70
C LEU A 309 1.10 7.03 -3.15
N LEU A 310 0.90 8.21 -3.69
CA LEU A 310 0.67 8.43 -5.13
C LEU A 310 1.51 9.62 -5.59
N VAL A 311 2.11 9.52 -6.77
CA VAL A 311 2.74 10.65 -7.45
C VAL A 311 1.78 11.17 -8.52
N SER A 312 1.66 12.50 -8.65
CA SER A 312 0.87 13.11 -9.74
C SER A 312 1.44 12.74 -11.11
N PRO A 313 0.62 12.70 -12.18
CA PRO A 313 1.09 12.33 -13.51
C PRO A 313 2.22 13.20 -14.06
N ASP A 314 2.34 14.44 -13.59
CA ASP A 314 3.42 15.38 -13.95
C ASP A 314 4.65 15.24 -13.05
N GLY A 315 4.59 14.41 -12.02
CA GLY A 315 5.69 14.19 -11.07
C GLY A 315 5.91 15.32 -10.05
N SER A 316 5.07 16.36 -10.04
CA SER A 316 5.28 17.53 -9.19
C SER A 316 4.76 17.38 -7.76
N LYS A 317 3.83 16.47 -7.53
CA LYS A 317 3.15 16.25 -6.25
C LYS A 317 3.29 14.81 -5.78
N LEU A 318 3.41 14.66 -4.47
CA LEU A 318 3.27 13.38 -3.76
C LEU A 318 2.05 13.50 -2.85
N TYR A 319 1.15 12.52 -2.94
CA TYR A 319 -0.02 12.40 -2.07
C TYR A 319 0.18 11.27 -1.09
N ILE A 320 -0.11 11.49 0.18
CA ILE A 320 0.18 10.57 1.28
C ILE A 320 -1.09 10.38 2.11
N SER A 321 -1.58 9.13 2.24
CA SER A 321 -2.63 8.82 3.20
C SER A 321 -2.02 8.63 4.59
N ASN A 322 -2.50 9.37 5.57
CA ASN A 322 -2.07 9.32 6.97
C ASN A 322 -3.12 8.53 7.76
N ASN A 323 -2.84 7.24 7.98
CA ASN A 323 -3.83 6.28 8.50
C ASN A 323 -4.32 6.66 9.90
N GLY A 324 -3.40 7.03 10.81
CA GLY A 324 -3.74 7.42 12.17
C GLY A 324 -4.36 8.82 12.25
N ALA A 325 -3.90 9.75 11.43
CA ALA A 325 -4.42 11.13 11.39
C ALA A 325 -5.79 11.25 10.71
N GLY A 326 -6.17 10.30 9.85
CA GLY A 326 -7.43 10.37 9.09
C GLY A 326 -7.39 11.39 7.94
N THR A 327 -6.20 11.74 7.45
CA THR A 327 -5.99 12.78 6.44
C THR A 327 -5.31 12.26 5.18
N VAL A 328 -5.34 13.08 4.14
CA VAL A 328 -4.46 12.98 2.98
C VAL A 328 -3.66 14.26 2.88
N SER A 329 -2.34 14.15 2.78
CA SER A 329 -1.43 15.28 2.58
C SER A 329 -1.01 15.39 1.11
N GLU A 330 -0.98 16.60 0.58
CA GLU A 330 -0.31 16.96 -0.68
C GLU A 330 1.06 17.54 -0.35
N VAL A 331 2.10 16.95 -0.91
CA VAL A 331 3.49 17.30 -0.67
C VAL A 331 4.16 17.68 -1.99
N ASP A 332 5.00 18.69 -1.98
CA ASP A 332 5.87 19.01 -3.11
C ASP A 332 6.90 17.88 -3.30
N ALA A 333 6.86 17.19 -4.44
CA ALA A 333 7.66 16.00 -4.70
C ALA A 333 9.17 16.29 -4.86
N THR A 334 9.56 17.56 -4.97
CA THR A 334 10.97 17.96 -5.04
C THR A 334 11.55 18.27 -3.66
N THR A 335 10.77 18.98 -2.84
CA THR A 335 11.27 19.56 -1.58
C THR A 335 10.82 18.81 -0.33
N GLY A 336 9.81 17.94 -0.42
CA GLY A 336 9.20 17.27 0.73
C GLY A 336 8.30 18.17 1.59
N LYS A 337 8.06 19.41 1.15
CA LYS A 337 7.21 20.34 1.90
C LYS A 337 5.73 19.97 1.75
N THR A 338 5.03 19.81 2.86
CA THR A 338 3.55 19.70 2.86
C THR A 338 2.95 21.00 2.38
N LEU A 339 2.13 20.95 1.35
CA LEU A 339 1.48 22.08 0.72
C LEU A 339 0.06 22.26 1.25
N ARG A 340 -0.68 21.16 1.32
CA ARG A 340 -2.07 21.12 1.78
C ARG A 340 -2.34 19.80 2.47
N GLU A 341 -3.36 19.79 3.31
CA GLU A 341 -3.89 18.59 3.94
C GLU A 341 -5.41 18.65 3.96
N VAL A 342 -6.06 17.50 3.77
CA VAL A 342 -7.52 17.41 3.82
C VAL A 342 -7.94 16.23 4.69
N GLN A 343 -8.94 16.48 5.55
CA GLN A 343 -9.58 15.44 6.35
C GLN A 343 -10.45 14.58 5.44
N VAL A 344 -10.29 13.25 5.57
CA VAL A 344 -11.13 12.24 4.91
C VAL A 344 -11.88 11.42 5.95
N GLY A 345 -12.16 10.17 5.72
CA GLY A 345 -12.73 9.32 6.77
C GLY A 345 -11.67 8.77 7.72
N SER A 346 -12.09 7.96 8.67
CA SER A 346 -11.20 7.33 9.65
C SER A 346 -10.38 6.20 9.00
N GLU A 347 -9.10 6.12 9.36
CA GLU A 347 -8.14 5.13 8.88
C GLU A 347 -8.06 5.04 7.34
N PRO A 348 -7.68 6.11 6.61
CA PRO A 348 -7.47 6.04 5.16
C PRO A 348 -6.32 5.07 4.85
N ARG A 349 -6.60 4.03 4.07
CA ARG A 349 -5.62 2.94 3.85
C ARG A 349 -5.04 2.87 2.47
N SER A 350 -5.86 2.94 1.46
CA SER A 350 -5.43 2.85 0.07
C SER A 350 -6.01 4.00 -0.73
N MET A 351 -5.28 4.43 -1.74
CA MET A 351 -5.67 5.51 -2.63
C MET A 351 -5.52 5.09 -4.10
N ALA A 352 -6.31 5.69 -4.96
CA ALA A 352 -6.14 5.63 -6.41
C ALA A 352 -6.23 7.05 -6.97
N ILE A 353 -5.59 7.29 -8.11
CA ILE A 353 -5.63 8.58 -8.81
C ILE A 353 -6.19 8.37 -10.21
N SER A 354 -7.01 9.32 -10.69
CA SER A 354 -7.45 9.33 -12.08
C SER A 354 -6.27 9.55 -13.03
N PRO A 355 -6.30 9.03 -14.27
CA PRO A 355 -5.18 9.13 -15.21
C PRO A 355 -4.75 10.56 -15.56
N ASP A 356 -5.68 11.51 -15.48
CA ASP A 356 -5.43 12.96 -15.68
C ASP A 356 -4.89 13.65 -14.43
N GLY A 357 -4.87 12.94 -13.28
CA GLY A 357 -4.48 13.51 -11.99
C GLY A 357 -5.54 14.41 -11.35
N GLY A 358 -6.74 14.53 -11.92
CA GLY A 358 -7.79 15.45 -11.48
C GLY A 358 -8.50 15.03 -10.20
N ALA A 359 -8.53 13.73 -9.89
CA ALA A 359 -9.20 13.18 -8.73
C ALA A 359 -8.38 12.09 -8.03
N ILE A 360 -8.46 12.07 -6.69
CA ILE A 360 -7.92 11.00 -5.83
C ILE A 360 -9.10 10.34 -5.12
N TYR A 361 -9.07 9.02 -5.06
CA TYR A 361 -10.05 8.19 -4.38
C TYR A 361 -9.41 7.53 -3.18
N VAL A 362 -10.04 7.61 -2.01
CA VAL A 362 -9.46 7.18 -0.73
C VAL A 362 -10.39 6.20 -0.03
N GLY A 363 -9.92 4.98 0.18
CA GLY A 363 -10.63 3.97 0.97
C GLY A 363 -10.44 4.23 2.47
N ASN A 364 -11.50 4.60 3.17
CA ASN A 364 -11.48 4.92 4.60
C ASN A 364 -11.94 3.69 5.40
N TYR A 365 -10.98 2.92 5.86
CA TYR A 365 -11.20 1.62 6.49
C TYR A 365 -12.09 1.69 7.75
N GLY A 366 -11.78 2.60 8.66
CA GLY A 366 -12.52 2.75 9.91
C GLY A 366 -13.93 3.31 9.74
N SER A 367 -14.15 4.16 8.71
CA SER A 367 -15.46 4.76 8.43
C SER A 367 -16.35 3.92 7.51
N SER A 368 -15.80 2.90 6.84
CA SER A 368 -16.50 2.12 5.80
C SER A 368 -17.03 3.02 4.67
N THR A 369 -16.19 3.93 4.20
CA THR A 369 -16.49 4.87 3.11
C THR A 369 -15.37 4.95 2.09
N VAL A 370 -15.68 5.54 0.93
CA VAL A 370 -14.71 6.03 -0.04
C VAL A 370 -14.90 7.52 -0.21
N SER A 371 -13.82 8.30 -0.14
CA SER A 371 -13.84 9.74 -0.40
C SER A 371 -13.19 10.03 -1.75
N LYS A 372 -13.75 11.00 -2.49
CA LYS A 372 -13.19 11.56 -3.71
C LYS A 372 -12.67 12.97 -3.40
N ILE A 373 -11.38 13.19 -3.66
CA ILE A 373 -10.71 14.49 -3.51
C ILE A 373 -10.47 15.06 -4.90
N ARG A 374 -10.90 16.29 -5.14
CA ARG A 374 -10.54 17.04 -6.33
C ARG A 374 -9.15 17.68 -6.11
N THR A 375 -8.18 17.36 -6.97
CA THR A 375 -6.78 17.76 -6.74
C THR A 375 -6.53 19.25 -6.95
N LYS A 376 -7.31 19.93 -7.79
CA LYS A 376 -7.18 21.37 -8.09
C LYS A 376 -7.22 22.25 -6.85
N ASP A 377 -8.21 22.06 -6.01
CA ASP A 377 -8.43 22.82 -4.75
C ASP A 377 -8.15 21.97 -3.50
N PHE A 378 -7.95 20.69 -3.65
CA PHE A 378 -7.67 19.70 -2.63
C PHE A 378 -8.82 19.55 -1.63
N GLU A 379 -10.03 19.49 -2.13
CA GLU A 379 -11.27 19.34 -1.37
C GLU A 379 -11.90 17.97 -1.56
N VAL A 380 -12.49 17.42 -0.49
CA VAL A 380 -13.37 16.25 -0.59
C VAL A 380 -14.68 16.67 -1.23
N VAL A 381 -14.90 16.25 -2.48
CA VAL A 381 -16.10 16.61 -3.25
C VAL A 381 -17.21 15.58 -3.14
N GLN A 382 -16.90 14.35 -2.73
CA GLN A 382 -17.89 13.30 -2.53
C GLN A 382 -17.38 12.26 -1.52
N THR A 383 -18.30 11.71 -0.73
CA THR A 383 -18.05 10.55 0.14
C THR A 383 -19.20 9.56 0.01
N GLU A 384 -18.88 8.31 -0.35
CA GLU A 384 -19.84 7.25 -0.55
C GLU A 384 -19.63 6.11 0.46
N LYS A 385 -20.71 5.40 0.78
CA LYS A 385 -20.65 4.21 1.62
C LYS A 385 -20.13 3.01 0.83
N THR A 386 -19.27 2.24 1.48
CA THR A 386 -18.79 0.93 1.00
C THR A 386 -19.33 -0.19 1.89
N ASP A 387 -18.95 -1.43 1.61
CA ASP A 387 -19.06 -2.49 2.61
C ASP A 387 -18.01 -2.26 3.73
N ALA A 388 -18.16 -2.95 4.84
CA ALA A 388 -17.30 -2.78 6.01
C ALA A 388 -15.81 -3.03 5.68
N LEU A 389 -14.95 -2.18 6.26
CA LEU A 389 -13.50 -2.31 6.22
C LEU A 389 -12.91 -2.27 4.79
N PRO A 390 -13.14 -1.20 4.01
CA PRO A 390 -12.51 -1.04 2.70
C PRO A 390 -10.99 -0.97 2.86
N ILE A 391 -10.27 -1.83 2.13
CA ILE A 391 -8.84 -2.04 2.34
C ILE A 391 -8.01 -1.81 1.09
N GLY A 392 -8.55 -2.09 -0.08
CA GLY A 392 -7.94 -1.88 -1.38
C GLY A 392 -8.81 -1.00 -2.26
N ILE A 393 -8.18 -0.17 -3.10
CA ILE A 393 -8.88 0.68 -4.05
C ILE A 393 -8.06 0.82 -5.33
N THR A 394 -8.73 0.84 -6.46
CA THR A 394 -8.09 1.13 -7.76
C THR A 394 -9.04 1.87 -8.68
N TYR A 395 -8.47 2.63 -9.61
CA TYR A 395 -9.21 3.22 -10.73
C TYR A 395 -8.99 2.37 -11.99
N GLU A 396 -10.06 1.84 -12.55
CA GLU A 396 -10.05 1.08 -13.80
C GLU A 396 -10.31 2.08 -14.96
N PRO A 397 -9.30 2.34 -15.82
CA PRO A 397 -9.36 3.47 -16.74
C PRO A 397 -10.22 3.24 -17.99
N THR A 398 -10.44 1.98 -18.42
CA THR A 398 -11.14 1.68 -19.69
C THR A 398 -12.63 1.95 -19.59
N LYS A 399 -13.22 1.80 -18.41
CA LYS A 399 -14.64 2.05 -18.10
C LYS A 399 -14.85 3.22 -17.15
N LYS A 400 -13.76 3.90 -16.70
CA LYS A 400 -13.81 5.00 -15.74
C LYS A 400 -14.48 4.59 -14.42
N ARG A 401 -14.02 3.50 -13.82
CA ARG A 401 -14.62 2.90 -12.63
C ARG A 401 -13.68 2.90 -11.45
N VAL A 402 -14.22 3.19 -10.27
CA VAL A 402 -13.52 3.05 -8.98
C VAL A 402 -13.94 1.73 -8.36
N TRP A 403 -12.97 0.90 -8.04
CA TRP A 403 -13.17 -0.41 -7.43
C TRP A 403 -12.67 -0.38 -6.00
N VAL A 404 -13.52 -0.76 -5.06
CA VAL A 404 -13.20 -0.75 -3.62
C VAL A 404 -13.37 -2.14 -3.04
N ALA A 405 -12.27 -2.75 -2.66
CA ALA A 405 -12.22 -4.06 -2.03
C ALA A 405 -12.40 -3.93 -0.49
N SER A 406 -13.22 -4.78 0.08
CA SER A 406 -13.52 -4.82 1.52
C SER A 406 -13.17 -6.17 2.14
N TYR A 407 -12.60 -6.16 3.33
CA TYR A 407 -12.24 -7.38 4.07
C TYR A 407 -13.42 -8.35 4.29
N GLY A 408 -14.65 -7.84 4.24
CA GLY A 408 -15.86 -8.64 4.35
C GLY A 408 -16.12 -9.59 3.17
N GLY A 409 -15.26 -9.62 2.16
CA GLY A 409 -15.37 -10.53 1.02
C GLY A 409 -16.20 -9.96 -0.12
N SER A 410 -16.07 -8.67 -0.40
CA SER A 410 -16.76 -8.00 -1.51
C SER A 410 -15.91 -6.92 -2.17
N ILE A 411 -16.27 -6.58 -3.39
CA ILE A 411 -15.77 -5.42 -4.12
C ILE A 411 -16.97 -4.58 -4.53
N ILE A 412 -16.96 -3.30 -4.17
CA ILE A 412 -17.92 -2.30 -4.64
C ILE A 412 -17.35 -1.60 -5.86
N VAL A 413 -18.14 -1.46 -6.91
CA VAL A 413 -17.74 -0.73 -8.12
C VAL A 413 -18.60 0.52 -8.26
N PHE A 414 -17.93 1.65 -8.46
CA PHE A 414 -18.56 2.94 -8.76
C PHE A 414 -18.23 3.32 -10.20
N ASP A 415 -19.25 3.79 -10.92
CA ASP A 415 -19.09 4.49 -12.20
C ASP A 415 -18.76 5.95 -11.91
N ASP A 416 -17.64 6.43 -12.39
CA ASP A 416 -17.17 7.82 -12.23
C ASP A 416 -17.15 8.60 -13.56
N SER A 417 -17.89 8.13 -14.54
CA SER A 417 -18.00 8.77 -15.86
C SER A 417 -19.12 9.80 -15.94
N ARG A 418 -20.01 9.88 -14.95
CA ARG A 418 -21.23 10.69 -14.99
C ARG A 418 -20.98 12.09 -14.53
N THR A 419 -21.40 13.08 -15.30
CA THR A 419 -21.50 14.47 -14.82
C THR A 419 -22.53 14.57 -13.70
N ALA A 420 -22.18 15.28 -12.63
CA ALA A 420 -23.04 15.51 -11.47
C ALA A 420 -24.30 16.29 -11.83
#